data_640fc07ade35dd0497d850279f783df5
#
_entry.id   640fc07ade35dd0497d850279f783df5
#
_cell.length_a   1.000
_cell.length_b   1.000
_cell.length_c   1.000
_cell.angle_alpha   90.00
_cell.angle_beta   90.00
_cell.angle_gamma   90.00
#
_symmetry.space_group_name_H-M   'P 1'
#
loop_
_entity.id
_entity.type
_entity.pdbx_description
1 polymer ?
#
loop_
_entity_poly.entity_id
_entity_poly.type
_entity_poly.pdbx_seq_one_letter_code
_entity_poly.pdbx_strand_id
1 'polypeptide(L)'
;VDENGQTSREGVFYTVDRSDLGDEGFILKVFDERLVIAGGALRGTLYGVYTFLEERLGVRWFTPDLTVIPEASEVIIDKQLEDKQVPVFEYRDDYWLSAYDGNWKPKQKLNSCVNGVIDEKFGGGISYAYFAHSMEWLVPAELYDEHPEYFSYRKDEGKRTLDQRCLTNPDVLAITIENARRVLQSNPNAKIISITQNDNQDYCQCANCQAMDNLYGGPSGTNIWFVNHVAEALEDEFPNVQFDTFAYQYTRSAPTGIVPRHNVIVRLCSIECCFAHPLEKCGAERGDNIIEKSMDQPSSFARDIKNWSEISENLYVWDYTTNFREYLLPFPNFHVLSPNMQFFMNHNVKGV
;
A
#
# COMPACT_ATOMS: atom_id res chain seq x y z
N VAL A 1 -19.06 -23.65 6.28
CA VAL A 1 -17.97 -24.04 7.20
C VAL A 1 -18.21 -23.31 8.51
N ASP A 2 -18.29 -24.01 9.62
CA ASP A 2 -18.46 -23.41 10.94
C ASP A 2 -17.15 -22.80 11.49
N GLU A 3 -17.20 -22.23 12.68
CA GLU A 3 -16.07 -21.62 13.37
C GLU A 3 -14.89 -22.57 13.62
N ASN A 4 -15.13 -23.88 13.59
CA ASN A 4 -14.12 -24.92 13.78
C ASN A 4 -13.56 -25.47 12.45
N GLY A 5 -13.89 -24.84 11.31
CA GLY A 5 -13.46 -25.31 10.01
C GLY A 5 -14.24 -26.50 9.47
N GLN A 6 -15.42 -26.80 10.04
CA GLN A 6 -16.24 -27.91 9.63
C GLN A 6 -17.39 -27.46 8.72
N THR A 7 -17.71 -28.28 7.73
CA THR A 7 -18.93 -28.16 6.93
C THR A 7 -19.71 -29.45 6.98
N SER A 8 -21.01 -29.35 7.09
CA SER A 8 -21.90 -30.53 7.10
C SER A 8 -23.07 -30.34 6.15
N ARG A 9 -23.41 -31.38 5.46
CA ARG A 9 -24.70 -31.54 4.78
C ARG A 9 -25.10 -33.02 4.90
N GLU A 10 -26.30 -33.30 5.37
CA GLU A 10 -26.77 -34.67 5.53
C GLU A 10 -25.92 -35.53 6.49
N GLY A 11 -25.33 -34.90 7.55
CA GLY A 11 -24.54 -35.61 8.57
C GLY A 11 -23.11 -35.98 8.15
N VAL A 12 -22.61 -35.48 6.99
CA VAL A 12 -21.22 -35.66 6.60
C VAL A 12 -20.43 -34.40 6.98
N PHE A 13 -19.31 -34.61 7.70
CA PHE A 13 -18.42 -33.56 8.15
C PHE A 13 -17.11 -33.61 7.37
N TYR A 14 -16.68 -32.44 6.88
CA TYR A 14 -15.35 -32.24 6.26
C TYR A 14 -14.56 -31.27 7.12
N THR A 15 -13.33 -31.60 7.43
CA THR A 15 -12.42 -30.71 8.15
C THR A 15 -11.43 -30.10 7.19
N VAL A 16 -11.32 -28.78 7.21
CA VAL A 16 -10.37 -27.99 6.42
C VAL A 16 -9.49 -27.18 7.36
N ASP A 17 -8.18 -27.36 7.27
CA ASP A 17 -7.23 -26.53 8.01
C ASP A 17 -7.22 -25.11 7.43
N ARG A 18 -7.53 -24.12 8.27
CA ARG A 18 -7.59 -22.69 7.92
C ARG A 18 -6.59 -21.85 8.71
N SER A 19 -5.70 -22.47 9.46
CA SER A 19 -4.81 -21.80 10.41
C SER A 19 -3.88 -20.77 9.77
N ASP A 20 -3.57 -20.93 8.48
CA ASP A 20 -2.66 -20.08 7.71
C ASP A 20 -3.34 -19.30 6.58
N LEU A 21 -4.67 -19.24 6.55
CA LEU A 21 -5.42 -18.50 5.53
C LEU A 21 -5.52 -16.99 5.85
N GLY A 22 -5.26 -16.57 7.08
CA GLY A 22 -5.42 -15.17 7.49
C GLY A 22 -6.84 -14.64 7.23
N ASP A 23 -6.97 -13.41 6.78
CA ASP A 23 -8.26 -12.77 6.49
C ASP A 23 -8.82 -13.14 5.11
N GLU A 24 -7.95 -13.40 4.14
CA GLU A 24 -8.30 -13.41 2.72
C GLU A 24 -7.89 -14.68 1.98
N GLY A 25 -7.07 -15.53 2.58
CA GLY A 25 -6.72 -16.83 1.99
C GLY A 25 -7.92 -17.75 1.90
N PHE A 26 -7.89 -18.71 1.00
CA PHE A 26 -8.94 -19.69 0.81
C PHE A 26 -8.40 -21.03 0.28
N ILE A 27 -9.21 -22.04 0.37
CA ILE A 27 -8.98 -23.36 -0.22
C ILE A 27 -10.23 -23.82 -0.97
N LEU A 28 -10.01 -24.31 -2.19
CA LEU A 28 -11.00 -25.04 -2.99
C LEU A 28 -10.60 -26.51 -2.96
N LYS A 29 -11.44 -27.35 -2.41
CA LYS A 29 -11.11 -28.77 -2.30
C LYS A 29 -12.31 -29.65 -2.58
N VAL A 30 -12.13 -30.72 -3.34
CA VAL A 30 -13.13 -31.75 -3.54
C VAL A 30 -12.91 -32.86 -2.51
N PHE A 31 -13.95 -33.17 -1.77
CA PHE A 31 -14.04 -34.32 -0.89
C PHE A 31 -15.13 -35.24 -1.42
N ASP A 32 -14.77 -36.47 -1.74
CA ASP A 32 -15.65 -37.44 -2.40
C ASP A 32 -16.20 -36.84 -3.72
N GLU A 33 -17.44 -36.42 -3.75
CA GLU A 33 -18.07 -35.80 -4.93
C GLU A 33 -18.60 -34.40 -4.63
N ARG A 34 -18.02 -33.74 -3.62
CA ARG A 34 -18.47 -32.42 -3.14
C ARG A 34 -17.35 -31.40 -3.14
N LEU A 35 -17.60 -30.27 -3.77
CA LEU A 35 -16.72 -29.12 -3.69
C LEU A 35 -16.93 -28.38 -2.38
N VAL A 36 -15.86 -28.17 -1.62
CA VAL A 36 -15.81 -27.33 -0.44
C VAL A 36 -14.98 -26.09 -0.73
N ILE A 37 -15.54 -24.92 -0.45
CA ILE A 37 -14.86 -23.63 -0.51
C ILE A 37 -14.79 -23.11 0.92
N ALA A 38 -13.58 -23.01 1.46
CA ALA A 38 -13.34 -22.54 2.82
C ALA A 38 -12.32 -21.40 2.79
N GLY A 39 -12.56 -20.34 3.54
CA GLY A 39 -11.70 -19.18 3.56
C GLY A 39 -11.32 -18.73 4.97
N GLY A 40 -10.44 -17.75 5.02
CA GLY A 40 -10.02 -17.04 6.21
C GLY A 40 -11.13 -16.17 6.82
N ALA A 41 -10.76 -15.37 7.81
CA ALA A 41 -11.71 -14.76 8.75
C ALA A 41 -12.68 -13.74 8.11
N LEU A 42 -12.25 -12.91 7.17
CA LEU A 42 -13.06 -11.82 6.62
C LEU A 42 -13.57 -12.12 5.19
N ARG A 43 -12.68 -12.12 4.22
CA ARG A 43 -13.03 -12.16 2.79
C ARG A 43 -12.66 -13.47 2.09
N GLY A 44 -11.92 -14.36 2.78
CA GLY A 44 -11.36 -15.55 2.14
C GLY A 44 -12.39 -16.44 1.44
N THR A 45 -13.52 -16.76 2.08
CA THR A 45 -14.57 -17.58 1.45
C THR A 45 -15.15 -16.90 0.22
N LEU A 46 -15.39 -15.59 0.25
CA LEU A 46 -15.89 -14.81 -0.88
C LEU A 46 -14.88 -14.82 -2.04
N TYR A 47 -13.60 -14.63 -1.75
CA TYR A 47 -12.54 -14.70 -2.74
C TYR A 47 -12.39 -16.10 -3.35
N GLY A 48 -12.55 -17.14 -2.54
CA GLY A 48 -12.61 -18.52 -3.03
C GLY A 48 -13.76 -18.74 -4.01
N VAL A 49 -14.95 -18.21 -3.73
CA VAL A 49 -16.10 -18.26 -4.66
C VAL A 49 -15.81 -17.50 -5.95
N TYR A 50 -15.29 -16.27 -5.85
CA TYR A 50 -14.95 -15.50 -7.06
C TYR A 50 -13.85 -16.20 -7.88
N THR A 51 -12.84 -16.76 -7.25
CA THR A 51 -11.78 -17.52 -7.93
C THR A 51 -12.35 -18.76 -8.63
N PHE A 52 -13.24 -19.48 -7.95
CA PHE A 52 -13.91 -20.63 -8.57
C PHE A 52 -14.72 -20.23 -9.83
N LEU A 53 -15.50 -19.16 -9.72
CA LEU A 53 -16.28 -18.64 -10.84
C LEU A 53 -15.38 -18.18 -12.00
N GLU A 54 -14.28 -17.51 -11.69
CA GLU A 54 -13.37 -16.96 -12.67
C GLU A 54 -12.51 -18.03 -13.35
N GLU A 55 -11.82 -18.85 -12.57
CA GLU A 55 -10.80 -19.77 -13.08
C GLU A 55 -11.38 -21.10 -13.56
N ARG A 56 -12.49 -21.55 -12.97
CA ARG A 56 -13.10 -22.86 -13.29
C ARG A 56 -14.32 -22.73 -14.19
N LEU A 57 -15.08 -21.65 -14.08
CA LEU A 57 -16.28 -21.44 -14.89
C LEU A 57 -16.11 -20.38 -15.96
N GLY A 58 -14.98 -19.67 -16.00
CA GLY A 58 -14.65 -18.69 -17.03
C GLY A 58 -15.42 -17.36 -16.91
N VAL A 59 -16.06 -17.08 -15.78
CA VAL A 59 -16.71 -15.78 -15.54
C VAL A 59 -15.67 -14.68 -15.52
N ARG A 60 -16.00 -13.53 -16.13
CA ARG A 60 -15.12 -12.34 -16.13
C ARG A 60 -15.92 -11.09 -15.77
N TRP A 61 -15.38 -10.31 -14.86
CA TRP A 61 -15.91 -8.99 -14.45
C TRP A 61 -14.98 -7.90 -14.98
N PHE A 62 -15.15 -7.52 -16.24
CA PHE A 62 -14.26 -6.56 -16.91
C PHE A 62 -14.44 -5.13 -16.38
N THR A 63 -15.68 -4.75 -16.08
CA THR A 63 -16.04 -3.47 -15.47
C THR A 63 -17.21 -3.68 -14.51
N PRO A 64 -17.61 -2.69 -13.72
CA PRO A 64 -18.82 -2.77 -12.89
C PRO A 64 -20.07 -3.18 -13.69
N ASP A 65 -20.17 -2.71 -14.93
CA ASP A 65 -21.34 -2.90 -15.79
C ASP A 65 -21.18 -4.05 -16.80
N LEU A 66 -19.98 -4.63 -16.93
CA LEU A 66 -19.71 -5.69 -17.90
C LEU A 66 -19.24 -6.96 -17.22
N THR A 67 -20.16 -7.91 -17.09
CA THR A 67 -19.87 -9.28 -16.68
C THR A 67 -20.11 -10.23 -17.82
N VAL A 68 -19.13 -11.08 -18.13
CA VAL A 68 -19.27 -12.16 -19.11
C VAL A 68 -19.41 -13.47 -18.36
N ILE A 69 -20.48 -14.19 -18.64
CA ILE A 69 -20.77 -15.53 -18.09
C ILE A 69 -20.79 -16.49 -19.27
N PRO A 70 -19.84 -17.43 -19.37
CA PRO A 70 -19.86 -18.42 -20.44
C PRO A 70 -21.09 -19.32 -20.39
N GLU A 71 -21.65 -19.64 -21.55
CA GLU A 71 -22.68 -20.67 -21.66
C GLU A 71 -22.02 -22.05 -21.54
N ALA A 72 -22.53 -22.88 -20.65
CA ALA A 72 -22.08 -24.24 -20.45
C ALA A 72 -23.26 -25.14 -20.19
N SER A 73 -23.32 -26.30 -20.86
CA SER A 73 -24.35 -27.32 -20.63
C SER A 73 -24.08 -28.14 -19.37
N GLU A 74 -22.83 -28.18 -18.95
CA GLU A 74 -22.39 -28.89 -17.74
C GLU A 74 -21.19 -28.21 -17.12
N VAL A 75 -20.97 -28.42 -15.80
CA VAL A 75 -19.80 -27.98 -15.06
C VAL A 75 -19.04 -29.21 -14.62
N ILE A 76 -17.82 -29.38 -15.11
CA ILE A 76 -16.94 -30.49 -14.75
C ILE A 76 -15.90 -29.98 -13.75
N ILE A 77 -15.85 -30.63 -12.59
CA ILE A 77 -14.87 -30.32 -11.55
C ILE A 77 -13.98 -31.55 -11.33
N ASP A 78 -12.66 -31.35 -11.34
CA ASP A 78 -11.71 -32.40 -11.07
C ASP A 78 -11.93 -32.92 -9.63
N LYS A 79 -12.08 -34.23 -9.51
CA LYS A 79 -12.22 -34.91 -8.20
C LYS A 79 -10.95 -34.78 -7.32
N GLN A 80 -9.81 -34.45 -7.92
CA GLN A 80 -8.54 -34.25 -7.23
C GLN A 80 -8.26 -32.76 -6.96
N LEU A 81 -9.23 -31.87 -7.22
CA LEU A 81 -9.06 -30.45 -6.96
C LEU A 81 -8.69 -30.19 -5.52
N GLU A 82 -7.53 -29.62 -5.32
CA GLU A 82 -7.07 -29.01 -4.09
C GLU A 82 -6.26 -27.76 -4.47
N ASP A 83 -6.85 -26.58 -4.26
CA ASP A 83 -6.30 -25.29 -4.64
C ASP A 83 -6.35 -24.37 -3.43
N LYS A 84 -5.19 -24.04 -2.88
CA LYS A 84 -5.04 -23.17 -1.74
C LYS A 84 -4.31 -21.92 -2.18
N GLN A 85 -4.93 -20.76 -1.94
CA GLN A 85 -4.37 -19.46 -2.26
C GLN A 85 -4.40 -18.55 -1.03
N VAL A 86 -3.26 -17.92 -0.75
CA VAL A 86 -3.11 -16.91 0.31
C VAL A 86 -2.50 -15.68 -0.33
N PRO A 87 -3.15 -14.52 -0.29
CA PRO A 87 -2.59 -13.29 -0.84
C PRO A 87 -1.26 -12.95 -0.18
N VAL A 88 -0.26 -12.65 -0.98
CA VAL A 88 1.06 -12.22 -0.48
C VAL A 88 1.01 -10.77 -0.01
N PHE A 89 0.29 -9.91 -0.75
CA PHE A 89 0.11 -8.52 -0.37
C PHE A 89 -1.15 -8.37 0.49
N GLU A 90 -0.99 -7.83 1.70
CA GLU A 90 -2.10 -7.55 2.61
C GLU A 90 -2.95 -6.35 2.18
N TYR A 91 -2.35 -5.41 1.43
CA TYR A 91 -3.01 -4.24 0.86
C TYR A 91 -2.86 -4.27 -0.65
N ARG A 92 -4.00 -4.15 -1.36
CA ARG A 92 -4.06 -4.16 -2.83
C ARG A 92 -5.05 -3.12 -3.29
N ASP A 93 -4.56 -2.16 -4.05
CA ASP A 93 -5.38 -1.10 -4.64
C ASP A 93 -4.93 -0.81 -6.07
N ASP A 94 -5.81 -0.28 -6.88
CA ASP A 94 -5.47 0.37 -8.12
C ASP A 94 -6.30 1.64 -8.32
N TYR A 95 -5.82 2.53 -9.16
CA TYR A 95 -6.49 3.80 -9.47
C TYR A 95 -7.27 3.72 -10.79
N TRP A 96 -7.59 2.52 -11.23
CA TRP A 96 -8.47 2.30 -12.36
C TRP A 96 -9.90 2.74 -12.01
N LEU A 97 -10.55 3.49 -12.91
CA LEU A 97 -11.87 4.07 -12.62
C LEU A 97 -12.90 3.02 -12.17
N SER A 98 -12.87 1.81 -12.74
CA SER A 98 -13.76 0.71 -12.33
C SER A 98 -13.53 0.28 -10.88
N ALA A 99 -12.32 0.45 -10.34
CA ALA A 99 -12.00 0.12 -8.95
C ALA A 99 -12.55 1.13 -7.93
N TYR A 100 -13.22 2.20 -8.39
CA TYR A 100 -13.98 3.09 -7.49
C TYR A 100 -15.35 2.50 -7.14
N ASP A 101 -15.79 1.46 -7.83
CA ASP A 101 -17.00 0.72 -7.47
C ASP A 101 -16.70 -0.35 -6.39
N GLY A 102 -17.23 -0.12 -5.18
CA GLY A 102 -17.04 -1.01 -4.03
C GLY A 102 -17.66 -2.41 -4.17
N ASN A 103 -18.56 -2.63 -5.17
CA ASN A 103 -19.09 -3.96 -5.48
C ASN A 103 -18.22 -4.70 -6.49
N TRP A 104 -17.46 -3.96 -7.31
CA TRP A 104 -16.54 -4.55 -8.29
C TRP A 104 -15.18 -4.92 -7.68
N LYS A 105 -14.64 -4.06 -6.78
CA LYS A 105 -13.36 -4.29 -6.09
C LYS A 105 -13.17 -5.71 -5.54
N PRO A 106 -14.11 -6.26 -4.76
CA PRO A 106 -13.96 -7.61 -4.19
C PRO A 106 -13.85 -8.71 -5.25
N LYS A 107 -14.47 -8.54 -6.42
CA LYS A 107 -14.38 -9.48 -7.52
C LYS A 107 -12.98 -9.53 -8.12
N GLN A 108 -12.25 -8.42 -8.05
CA GLN A 108 -10.84 -8.30 -8.44
C GLN A 108 -9.87 -8.59 -7.28
N LYS A 109 -10.39 -8.96 -6.12
CA LYS A 109 -9.62 -9.18 -4.89
C LYS A 109 -8.84 -7.95 -4.42
N LEU A 110 -9.29 -6.74 -4.82
CA LEU A 110 -8.83 -5.48 -4.25
C LEU A 110 -9.48 -5.28 -2.88
N ASN A 111 -8.76 -4.68 -1.94
CA ASN A 111 -9.23 -4.56 -0.56
C ASN A 111 -9.09 -3.16 0.06
N SER A 112 -8.66 -2.17 -0.71
CA SER A 112 -8.58 -0.78 -0.26
C SER A 112 -9.95 -0.08 -0.27
N CYS A 113 -10.19 0.78 0.71
CA CYS A 113 -11.34 1.69 0.74
C CYS A 113 -10.98 3.14 0.39
N VAL A 114 -9.77 3.42 -0.13
CA VAL A 114 -9.33 4.79 -0.43
C VAL A 114 -10.23 5.46 -1.49
N ASN A 115 -10.45 4.79 -2.61
CA ASN A 115 -11.23 5.34 -3.74
C ASN A 115 -12.53 4.58 -3.97
N GLY A 116 -13.19 4.12 -2.95
CA GLY A 116 -14.43 3.37 -3.06
C GLY A 116 -14.60 2.41 -1.91
N VAL A 117 -15.66 2.61 -1.14
CA VAL A 117 -15.92 1.84 0.07
C VAL A 117 -16.39 0.44 -0.30
N ILE A 118 -15.73 -0.57 0.24
CA ILE A 118 -16.18 -1.95 0.18
C ILE A 118 -17.16 -2.18 1.34
N ASP A 119 -18.39 -2.53 1.01
CA ASP A 119 -19.47 -2.78 1.97
C ASP A 119 -19.13 -3.98 2.90
N GLU A 120 -19.61 -3.93 4.14
CA GLU A 120 -19.44 -5.00 5.12
C GLU A 120 -19.99 -6.36 4.66
N LYS A 121 -21.01 -6.38 3.81
CA LYS A 121 -21.51 -7.62 3.18
C LYS A 121 -20.46 -8.36 2.35
N PHE A 122 -19.40 -7.67 1.93
CA PHE A 122 -18.23 -8.25 1.24
C PHE A 122 -17.03 -8.47 2.20
N GLY A 123 -17.21 -8.26 3.49
CA GLY A 123 -16.16 -8.35 4.51
C GLY A 123 -15.40 -7.03 4.71
N GLY A 124 -15.92 -5.90 4.20
CA GLY A 124 -15.28 -4.59 4.32
C GLY A 124 -13.94 -4.50 3.59
N GLY A 125 -13.16 -3.48 3.89
CA GLY A 125 -11.83 -3.25 3.32
C GLY A 125 -10.92 -2.49 4.29
N ILE A 126 -9.71 -2.19 3.83
CA ILE A 126 -8.71 -1.41 4.58
C ILE A 126 -8.97 0.07 4.31
N SER A 127 -9.35 0.80 5.36
CA SER A 127 -9.67 2.22 5.29
C SER A 127 -8.55 3.08 5.86
N TYR A 128 -8.36 4.24 5.23
CA TYR A 128 -7.48 5.30 5.70
C TYR A 128 -8.32 6.38 6.39
N ALA A 129 -7.80 6.93 7.49
CA ALA A 129 -8.35 8.12 8.11
C ALA A 129 -8.02 9.37 7.28
N TYR A 130 -6.76 9.50 6.86
CA TYR A 130 -6.28 10.36 5.78
C TYR A 130 -5.39 9.55 4.86
N PHE A 131 -5.43 9.85 3.55
CA PHE A 131 -4.60 9.22 2.55
C PHE A 131 -3.88 10.26 1.71
N ALA A 132 -2.54 10.13 1.62
CA ALA A 132 -1.59 10.93 0.84
C ALA A 132 -1.51 12.42 1.23
N HIS A 133 -0.32 13.00 1.12
CA HIS A 133 -0.02 14.44 1.29
C HIS A 133 -0.71 15.11 2.48
N SER A 134 -0.78 14.38 3.61
CA SER A 134 -1.62 14.73 4.76
C SER A 134 -1.09 15.90 5.60
N MET A 135 0.19 16.27 5.45
CA MET A 135 0.79 17.33 6.27
C MET A 135 0.13 18.70 6.04
N GLU A 136 -0.48 18.96 4.90
CA GLU A 136 -1.22 20.20 4.68
C GLU A 136 -2.50 20.30 5.53
N TRP A 137 -3.10 19.17 5.88
CA TRP A 137 -4.29 19.06 6.74
C TRP A 137 -3.92 18.95 8.22
N LEU A 138 -2.82 18.26 8.52
CA LEU A 138 -2.36 18.05 9.89
C LEU A 138 -1.71 19.30 10.47
N VAL A 139 -1.06 20.13 9.64
CA VAL A 139 -0.53 21.46 10.03
C VAL A 139 -1.00 22.47 8.98
N PRO A 140 -2.15 23.11 9.20
CA PRO A 140 -2.80 23.97 8.20
C PRO A 140 -1.96 25.18 7.77
N ALA A 141 -2.11 25.57 6.51
CA ALA A 141 -1.37 26.68 5.91
C ALA A 141 -1.66 28.03 6.56
N GLU A 142 -2.83 28.19 7.16
CA GLU A 142 -3.29 29.41 7.86
C GLU A 142 -2.40 29.77 9.04
N LEU A 143 -1.66 28.81 9.58
CA LEU A 143 -0.70 29.05 10.65
C LEU A 143 0.54 29.81 10.19
N TYR A 144 0.75 29.97 8.89
CA TYR A 144 1.98 30.57 8.36
C TYR A 144 2.16 32.04 8.74
N ASP A 145 1.08 32.82 8.76
CA ASP A 145 1.14 34.26 9.04
C ASP A 145 1.60 34.56 10.47
N GLU A 146 1.20 33.70 11.44
CA GLU A 146 1.56 33.84 12.84
C GLU A 146 2.80 33.03 13.23
N HIS A 147 3.02 31.90 12.57
CA HIS A 147 4.03 30.90 12.87
C HIS A 147 4.81 30.45 11.63
N PRO A 148 5.53 31.33 10.94
CA PRO A 148 6.31 30.94 9.76
C PRO A 148 7.38 29.87 10.06
N GLU A 149 7.84 29.78 11.32
CA GLU A 149 8.81 28.77 11.78
C GLU A 149 8.27 27.32 11.73
N TYR A 150 6.97 27.12 11.59
CA TYR A 150 6.37 25.81 11.41
C TYR A 150 6.57 25.24 9.99
N PHE A 151 6.97 26.10 9.06
CA PHE A 151 7.07 25.77 7.64
C PHE A 151 8.52 25.68 7.17
N SER A 152 8.72 25.08 5.99
CA SER A 152 10.05 24.82 5.47
C SER A 152 10.87 26.07 5.25
N TYR A 153 12.11 26.06 5.72
CA TYR A 153 13.10 27.08 5.39
C TYR A 153 13.83 26.70 4.11
N ARG A 154 13.73 27.54 3.11
CA ARG A 154 14.39 27.37 1.82
C ARG A 154 15.71 28.15 1.84
N LYS A 155 16.82 27.41 1.79
CA LYS A 155 18.15 28.02 1.84
C LYS A 155 18.49 28.87 0.61
N ASP A 156 18.03 28.45 -0.54
CA ASP A 156 18.18 29.14 -1.82
C ASP A 156 17.38 30.45 -1.89
N GLU A 157 16.26 30.53 -1.18
CA GLU A 157 15.40 31.72 -1.10
C GLU A 157 15.70 32.58 0.14
N GLY A 158 16.42 32.04 1.12
CA GLY A 158 16.73 32.72 2.39
C GLY A 158 15.52 32.99 3.28
N LYS A 159 14.39 32.27 3.09
CA LYS A 159 13.11 32.49 3.82
C LYS A 159 12.37 31.21 4.09
N ARG A 160 11.30 31.29 4.89
CA ARG A 160 10.30 30.25 5.07
C ARG A 160 9.27 30.30 3.97
N THR A 161 8.77 29.12 3.55
CA THR A 161 7.75 28.95 2.52
C THR A 161 6.70 27.92 2.94
N LEU A 162 5.52 27.97 2.33
CA LEU A 162 4.39 27.08 2.63
C LEU A 162 4.55 25.62 2.11
N ASP A 163 5.62 25.35 1.38
CA ASP A 163 5.77 24.10 0.60
C ASP A 163 5.73 22.83 1.48
N GLN A 164 6.57 22.80 2.51
CA GLN A 164 6.65 21.68 3.44
C GLN A 164 6.59 22.18 4.89
N ARG A 165 6.61 21.26 5.83
CA ARG A 165 6.64 21.56 7.29
C ARG A 165 8.04 21.37 7.84
N CYS A 166 8.36 22.11 8.92
CA CYS A 166 9.62 21.99 9.63
C CYS A 166 9.52 20.84 10.65
N LEU A 167 9.91 19.63 10.25
CA LEU A 167 9.72 18.41 11.04
C LEU A 167 10.52 18.37 12.35
N THR A 168 11.50 19.25 12.53
CA THR A 168 12.25 19.38 13.79
C THR A 168 11.69 20.44 14.72
N ASN A 169 10.60 21.12 14.34
CA ASN A 169 9.92 22.06 15.22
C ASN A 169 9.00 21.29 16.18
N PRO A 170 9.15 21.44 17.52
CA PRO A 170 8.37 20.69 18.49
C PRO A 170 6.86 21.01 18.46
N ASP A 171 6.48 22.24 18.11
CA ASP A 171 5.07 22.63 18.01
C ASP A 171 4.42 21.96 16.79
N VAL A 172 5.15 21.84 15.68
CA VAL A 172 4.69 21.09 14.50
C VAL A 172 4.42 19.63 14.85
N LEU A 173 5.30 19.01 15.64
CA LEU A 173 5.07 17.64 16.11
C LEU A 173 3.82 17.56 17.01
N ALA A 174 3.68 18.46 17.97
CA ALA A 174 2.54 18.49 18.88
C ALA A 174 1.20 18.71 18.15
N ILE A 175 1.16 19.66 17.21
CA ILE A 175 -0.02 19.93 16.37
C ILE A 175 -0.36 18.71 15.52
N THR A 176 0.64 18.06 14.92
CA THR A 176 0.43 16.85 14.10
C THR A 176 -0.18 15.72 14.94
N ILE A 177 0.35 15.45 16.12
CA ILE A 177 -0.16 14.41 17.03
C ILE A 177 -1.62 14.70 17.40
N GLU A 178 -1.93 15.95 17.81
CA GLU A 178 -3.27 16.31 18.22
C GLU A 178 -4.29 16.25 17.08
N ASN A 179 -3.93 16.70 15.87
CA ASN A 179 -4.81 16.64 14.72
C ASN A 179 -4.97 15.20 14.21
N ALA A 180 -3.91 14.39 14.20
CA ALA A 180 -4.00 12.97 13.88
C ALA A 180 -4.92 12.22 14.88
N ARG A 181 -4.83 12.53 16.18
CA ARG A 181 -5.73 12.00 17.21
C ARG A 181 -7.19 12.31 16.91
N ARG A 182 -7.51 13.58 16.60
CA ARG A 182 -8.89 14.01 16.27
C ARG A 182 -9.43 13.29 15.02
N VAL A 183 -8.59 13.14 14.01
CA VAL A 183 -8.95 12.44 12.78
C VAL A 183 -9.24 10.97 13.06
N LEU A 184 -8.39 10.29 13.84
CA LEU A 184 -8.60 8.88 14.21
C LEU A 184 -9.84 8.69 15.07
N GLN A 185 -10.10 9.59 16.04
CA GLN A 185 -11.34 9.57 16.84
C GLN A 185 -12.59 9.73 15.97
N SER A 186 -12.51 10.51 14.91
CA SER A 186 -13.61 10.72 13.96
C SER A 186 -13.75 9.57 12.96
N ASN A 187 -12.77 8.70 12.85
CA ASN A 187 -12.72 7.57 11.92
C ASN A 187 -12.36 6.27 12.65
N PRO A 188 -13.21 5.77 13.55
CA PRO A 188 -12.87 4.66 14.46
C PRO A 188 -12.59 3.32 13.75
N ASN A 189 -13.02 3.18 12.51
CA ASN A 189 -12.79 1.98 11.69
C ASN A 189 -11.53 2.07 10.81
N ALA A 190 -10.83 3.22 10.82
CA ALA A 190 -9.62 3.38 10.04
C ALA A 190 -8.53 2.43 10.53
N LYS A 191 -7.83 1.80 9.60
CA LYS A 191 -6.69 0.92 9.86
C LYS A 191 -5.36 1.64 9.66
N ILE A 192 -5.36 2.68 8.85
CA ILE A 192 -4.14 3.42 8.49
C ILE A 192 -4.45 4.93 8.50
N ILE A 193 -3.46 5.71 8.92
CA ILE A 193 -3.43 7.17 8.73
C ILE A 193 -2.12 7.56 8.07
N SER A 194 -2.17 8.39 7.03
CA SER A 194 -0.96 8.93 6.41
C SER A 194 -0.41 10.12 7.19
N ILE A 195 0.89 10.09 7.44
CA ILE A 195 1.71 11.22 7.92
C ILE A 195 2.76 11.48 6.85
N THR A 196 2.34 12.14 5.77
CA THR A 196 3.10 12.20 4.51
C THR A 196 3.31 13.63 4.07
N GLN A 197 4.52 13.89 3.53
CA GLN A 197 4.91 15.19 2.97
C GLN A 197 3.98 15.63 1.83
N ASN A 198 3.97 16.93 1.56
CA ASN A 198 3.29 17.52 0.41
C ASN A 198 3.98 17.11 -0.90
N ASP A 199 3.28 17.25 -2.03
CA ASP A 199 3.78 16.83 -3.34
C ASP A 199 4.73 17.87 -3.98
N ASN A 200 5.87 18.08 -3.33
CA ASN A 200 6.97 18.90 -3.82
C ASN A 200 8.30 18.50 -3.19
N GLN A 201 9.42 19.02 -3.69
CA GLN A 201 10.76 18.72 -3.21
C GLN A 201 11.33 19.74 -2.21
N ASP A 202 10.50 20.66 -1.72
CA ASP A 202 10.92 21.86 -1.03
C ASP A 202 11.00 21.67 0.50
N TYR A 203 11.67 20.61 0.93
CA TYR A 203 11.84 20.24 2.33
C TYR A 203 12.61 21.30 3.14
N CYS A 204 12.44 21.27 4.46
CA CYS A 204 13.02 22.24 5.36
C CYS A 204 14.55 22.10 5.48
N GLN A 205 15.27 23.15 5.17
CA GLN A 205 16.73 23.24 5.25
C GLN A 205 17.20 24.17 6.39
N CYS A 206 16.42 24.34 7.45
CA CYS A 206 16.87 25.08 8.63
C CYS A 206 17.99 24.31 9.37
N ALA A 207 18.72 24.99 10.24
CA ALA A 207 19.87 24.41 10.92
C ALA A 207 19.53 23.10 11.69
N ASN A 208 18.36 23.03 12.33
CA ASN A 208 17.94 21.83 13.07
C ASN A 208 17.61 20.67 12.14
N CYS A 209 16.88 20.93 11.04
CA CYS A 209 16.60 19.88 10.03
C CYS A 209 17.89 19.37 9.39
N GLN A 210 18.80 20.27 9.00
CA GLN A 210 20.10 19.86 8.44
C GLN A 210 20.93 19.04 9.44
N ALA A 211 20.91 19.38 10.72
CA ALA A 211 21.61 18.60 11.75
C ALA A 211 21.02 17.19 11.87
N MET A 212 19.69 17.07 11.80
CA MET A 212 19.00 15.77 11.84
C MET A 212 19.25 14.97 10.57
N ASP A 213 19.19 15.61 9.39
CA ASP A 213 19.52 14.99 8.10
C ASP A 213 20.95 14.44 8.09
N ASN A 214 21.91 15.21 8.63
CA ASN A 214 23.30 14.75 8.76
C ASN A 214 23.45 13.58 9.71
N LEU A 215 22.67 13.55 10.80
CA LEU A 215 22.68 12.47 11.79
C LEU A 215 22.17 11.16 11.20
N TYR A 216 21.13 11.22 10.37
CA TYR A 216 20.44 10.05 9.85
C TYR A 216 20.64 9.79 8.34
N GLY A 217 21.62 10.46 7.73
CA GLY A 217 22.02 10.20 6.34
C GLY A 217 21.14 10.84 5.27
N GLY A 218 20.20 11.72 5.69
CA GLY A 218 19.36 12.47 4.75
C GLY A 218 17.97 12.81 5.28
N PRO A 219 17.17 13.55 4.48
CA PRO A 219 15.82 13.99 4.88
C PRO A 219 14.85 12.83 5.19
N SER A 220 15.09 11.65 4.64
CA SER A 220 14.31 10.45 5.00
C SER A 220 14.44 10.10 6.48
N GLY A 221 15.64 10.30 7.06
CA GLY A 221 15.87 10.06 8.47
C GLY A 221 15.11 11.04 9.36
N THR A 222 15.11 12.33 9.02
CA THR A 222 14.30 13.36 9.69
C THR A 222 12.80 13.02 9.60
N ASN A 223 12.35 12.55 8.44
CA ASN A 223 10.96 12.12 8.24
C ASN A 223 10.60 10.91 9.11
N ILE A 224 11.43 9.86 9.14
CA ILE A 224 11.20 8.68 9.99
C ILE A 224 11.26 9.04 11.48
N TRP A 225 12.18 9.92 11.88
CA TRP A 225 12.21 10.42 13.24
C TRP A 225 10.87 11.06 13.65
N PHE A 226 10.33 11.92 12.79
CA PHE A 226 9.07 12.62 13.04
C PHE A 226 7.89 11.64 13.10
N VAL A 227 7.75 10.77 12.10
CA VAL A 227 6.65 9.80 12.03
C VAL A 227 6.70 8.80 13.19
N ASN A 228 7.88 8.35 13.58
CA ASN A 228 8.07 7.50 14.75
C ASN A 228 7.51 8.14 16.03
N HIS A 229 7.75 9.44 16.25
CA HIS A 229 7.23 10.14 17.43
C HIS A 229 5.72 10.32 17.39
N VAL A 230 5.14 10.56 16.22
CA VAL A 230 3.67 10.59 16.05
C VAL A 230 3.07 9.23 16.35
N ALA A 231 3.65 8.16 15.78
CA ALA A 231 3.19 6.79 15.96
C ALA A 231 3.30 6.33 17.42
N GLU A 232 4.40 6.68 18.10
CA GLU A 232 4.62 6.38 19.52
C GLU A 232 3.59 7.07 20.42
N ALA A 233 3.32 8.36 20.16
CA ALA A 233 2.39 9.15 20.97
C ALA A 233 0.94 8.69 20.88
N LEU A 234 0.56 7.97 19.83
CA LEU A 234 -0.81 7.54 19.54
C LEU A 234 -1.04 6.03 19.67
N GLU A 235 0.01 5.23 19.85
CA GLU A 235 -0.05 3.78 19.86
C GLU A 235 -0.98 3.22 20.94
N ASP A 236 -0.90 3.73 22.17
CA ASP A 236 -1.72 3.26 23.29
C ASP A 236 -3.21 3.57 23.09
N GLU A 237 -3.53 4.71 22.44
CA GLU A 237 -4.91 5.10 22.16
C GLU A 237 -5.48 4.36 20.94
N PHE A 238 -4.62 4.02 19.96
CA PHE A 238 -5.00 3.41 18.68
C PHE A 238 -4.12 2.20 18.34
N PRO A 239 -4.14 1.13 19.14
CA PRO A 239 -3.18 0.01 19.03
C PRO A 239 -3.30 -0.80 17.73
N ASN A 240 -4.39 -0.64 16.99
CA ASN A 240 -4.64 -1.35 15.72
C ASN A 240 -4.50 -0.45 14.49
N VAL A 241 -3.95 0.77 14.65
CA VAL A 241 -3.74 1.71 13.56
C VAL A 241 -2.27 1.73 13.17
N GLN A 242 -2.02 1.73 11.87
CA GLN A 242 -0.69 1.94 11.31
C GLN A 242 -0.53 3.35 10.76
N PHE A 243 0.70 3.86 10.78
CA PHE A 243 1.07 5.20 10.35
C PHE A 243 1.84 5.12 9.05
N ASP A 244 1.21 5.50 7.94
CA ASP A 244 1.80 5.46 6.60
C ASP A 244 2.63 6.73 6.35
N THR A 245 3.83 6.58 5.82
CA THR A 245 4.65 7.70 5.34
C THR A 245 5.30 7.37 4.01
N PHE A 246 5.72 8.40 3.26
CA PHE A 246 6.30 8.21 1.94
C PHE A 246 7.83 8.15 1.95
N ALA A 247 8.39 7.19 1.23
CA ALA A 247 9.73 7.23 0.66
C ALA A 247 9.61 7.72 -0.79
N TYR A 248 9.54 9.05 -0.96
CA TYR A 248 9.18 9.72 -2.20
C TYR A 248 10.02 10.97 -2.40
N GLN A 249 10.46 11.22 -3.61
CA GLN A 249 11.29 12.37 -3.93
C GLN A 249 12.50 12.48 -2.96
N TYR A 250 12.62 13.53 -2.18
CA TYR A 250 13.75 13.79 -1.29
C TYR A 250 13.87 12.78 -0.12
N THR A 251 12.82 12.02 0.19
CA THR A 251 12.83 10.97 1.23
C THR A 251 12.96 9.55 0.69
N ARG A 252 13.18 9.35 -0.63
CA ARG A 252 13.13 8.02 -1.27
C ARG A 252 14.22 7.07 -0.77
N SER A 253 15.43 7.56 -0.56
CA SER A 253 16.54 6.73 -0.09
C SER A 253 16.39 6.37 1.39
N ALA A 254 16.71 5.13 1.75
CA ALA A 254 16.65 4.69 3.14
C ALA A 254 17.62 5.48 4.04
N PRO A 255 17.22 5.84 5.26
CA PRO A 255 18.08 6.52 6.21
C PRO A 255 19.14 5.57 6.84
N THR A 256 20.05 6.15 7.59
CA THR A 256 21.03 5.42 8.40
C THR A 256 20.85 5.77 9.88
N GLY A 257 21.09 4.80 10.77
CA GLY A 257 21.05 5.07 12.21
C GLY A 257 19.67 5.27 12.85
N ILE A 258 18.61 5.10 12.06
CA ILE A 258 17.22 5.11 12.51
C ILE A 258 16.41 4.11 11.69
N VAL A 259 15.42 3.47 12.32
CA VAL A 259 14.51 2.52 11.68
C VAL A 259 13.05 2.94 11.93
N PRO A 260 12.13 2.63 11.03
CA PRO A 260 10.69 2.80 11.28
C PRO A 260 10.23 1.94 12.46
N ARG A 261 9.27 2.44 13.25
CA ARG A 261 8.60 1.64 14.28
C ARG A 261 7.78 0.52 13.64
N HIS A 262 7.47 -0.52 14.42
CA HIS A 262 6.67 -1.67 13.98
C HIS A 262 5.27 -1.30 13.46
N ASN A 263 4.71 -0.18 13.89
CA ASN A 263 3.42 0.36 13.46
C ASN A 263 3.54 1.47 12.39
N VAL A 264 4.72 1.62 11.76
CA VAL A 264 4.96 2.56 10.66
C VAL A 264 5.09 1.80 9.35
N ILE A 265 4.29 2.21 8.36
CA ILE A 265 4.37 1.76 6.97
C ILE A 265 5.22 2.76 6.20
N VAL A 266 6.22 2.27 5.47
CA VAL A 266 6.97 3.09 4.51
C VAL A 266 6.52 2.75 3.09
N ARG A 267 5.90 3.73 2.42
CA ARG A 267 5.41 3.58 1.04
C ARG A 267 6.39 4.20 0.06
N LEU A 268 7.07 3.35 -0.71
CA LEU A 268 7.96 3.79 -1.77
C LEU A 268 7.16 4.13 -3.04
N CYS A 269 7.44 5.28 -3.65
CA CYS A 269 6.79 5.72 -4.87
C CYS A 269 7.76 5.63 -6.05
N SER A 270 7.39 4.89 -7.10
CA SER A 270 8.26 4.58 -8.25
C SER A 270 8.20 5.60 -9.39
N ILE A 271 7.57 6.76 -9.21
CA ILE A 271 7.28 7.72 -10.29
C ILE A 271 8.50 8.14 -11.14
N GLU A 272 9.70 8.11 -10.56
CA GLU A 272 10.95 8.49 -11.23
C GLU A 272 11.65 7.31 -11.94
N CYS A 273 10.97 6.16 -12.04
CA CYS A 273 11.53 4.93 -12.60
C CYS A 273 11.39 4.85 -14.12
N CYS A 274 12.22 3.99 -14.71
CA CYS A 274 11.96 3.44 -16.03
C CYS A 274 10.89 2.35 -15.95
N PHE A 275 9.76 2.54 -16.53
CA PHE A 275 8.69 1.54 -16.53
C PHE A 275 8.78 0.52 -17.69
N ALA A 276 9.81 0.62 -18.55
CA ALA A 276 9.98 -0.26 -19.70
C ALA A 276 10.74 -1.56 -19.38
N HIS A 277 11.37 -1.67 -18.22
CA HIS A 277 12.20 -2.80 -17.84
C HIS A 277 11.92 -3.25 -16.41
N PRO A 278 12.07 -4.55 -16.09
CA PRO A 278 12.03 -5.01 -14.71
C PRO A 278 13.05 -4.27 -13.84
N LEU A 279 12.66 -3.90 -12.63
CA LEU A 279 13.47 -3.09 -11.71
C LEU A 279 14.86 -3.67 -11.44
N GLU A 280 14.98 -5.00 -11.38
CA GLU A 280 16.26 -5.69 -11.16
C GLU A 280 17.21 -5.66 -12.36
N LYS A 281 16.73 -5.34 -13.55
CA LYS A 281 17.47 -5.41 -14.82
C LYS A 281 17.47 -4.10 -15.59
N CYS A 282 17.06 -3.02 -14.98
CA CYS A 282 16.87 -1.75 -15.69
C CYS A 282 18.13 -0.89 -15.77
N GLY A 283 18.97 -0.89 -14.73
CA GLY A 283 20.13 -0.01 -14.60
C GLY A 283 19.83 1.49 -14.51
N ALA A 284 18.57 1.89 -14.57
CA ALA A 284 18.19 3.31 -14.54
C ALA A 284 18.50 3.95 -13.19
N GLU A 285 19.12 5.11 -13.22
CA GLU A 285 19.32 5.97 -12.07
C GLU A 285 18.17 6.97 -11.94
N ARG A 286 18.02 7.53 -10.72
CA ARG A 286 17.01 8.53 -10.45
C ARG A 286 17.21 9.78 -11.31
N GLY A 287 16.16 10.21 -11.99
CA GLY A 287 16.15 11.42 -12.80
C GLY A 287 16.93 11.34 -14.11
N ASP A 288 17.48 10.18 -14.46
CA ASP A 288 18.26 10.03 -15.69
C ASP A 288 17.40 9.70 -16.91
N ASN A 289 17.81 10.24 -18.06
CA ASN A 289 17.35 9.76 -19.34
C ASN A 289 17.86 8.33 -19.58
N ILE A 290 16.97 7.41 -19.69
CA ILE A 290 17.10 5.96 -19.53
C ILE A 290 17.86 5.25 -20.65
N ILE A 291 18.18 5.94 -21.75
CA ILE A 291 18.51 5.34 -23.05
C ILE A 291 19.92 4.68 -23.09
N GLU A 292 20.75 4.89 -22.09
CA GLU A 292 22.18 4.52 -22.17
C GLU A 292 22.71 3.63 -21.04
N LYS A 293 21.87 3.06 -20.17
CA LYS A 293 22.37 2.30 -19.03
C LYS A 293 22.28 0.78 -19.20
N SER A 294 23.22 0.07 -18.56
CA SER A 294 23.32 -1.38 -18.61
C SER A 294 22.03 -2.04 -18.18
N MET A 295 21.46 -2.86 -19.06
CA MET A 295 20.21 -3.61 -18.84
C MET A 295 20.35 -4.73 -17.80
N ASP A 296 21.54 -5.02 -17.30
CA ASP A 296 21.84 -6.12 -16.39
C ASP A 296 22.10 -5.66 -14.95
N GLN A 297 21.85 -4.39 -14.64
CA GLN A 297 22.02 -3.83 -13.30
C GLN A 297 20.69 -3.43 -12.67
N PRO A 298 20.54 -3.58 -11.33
CA PRO A 298 19.38 -3.08 -10.63
C PRO A 298 19.20 -1.57 -10.80
N SER A 299 17.95 -1.10 -10.97
CA SER A 299 17.63 0.33 -10.94
C SER A 299 17.93 0.95 -9.59
N SER A 300 18.02 2.29 -9.53
CA SER A 300 18.16 2.99 -8.24
C SER A 300 16.96 2.71 -7.33
N PHE A 301 15.76 2.57 -7.88
CA PHE A 301 14.57 2.23 -7.10
C PHE A 301 14.63 0.81 -6.52
N ALA A 302 15.14 -0.17 -7.27
CA ALA A 302 15.37 -1.51 -6.74
C ALA A 302 16.37 -1.51 -5.57
N ARG A 303 17.41 -0.68 -5.66
CA ARG A 303 18.35 -0.50 -4.55
C ARG A 303 17.70 0.17 -3.35
N ASP A 304 16.84 1.17 -3.57
CA ASP A 304 16.09 1.81 -2.48
C ASP A 304 15.16 0.82 -1.78
N ILE A 305 14.38 0.02 -2.52
CA ILE A 305 13.53 -1.04 -1.93
C ILE A 305 14.37 -2.01 -1.10
N LYS A 306 15.49 -2.47 -1.64
CA LYS A 306 16.38 -3.37 -0.91
C LYS A 306 16.87 -2.76 0.40
N ASN A 307 17.36 -1.52 0.35
CA ASN A 307 17.87 -0.83 1.55
C ASN A 307 16.77 -0.59 2.59
N TRP A 308 15.55 -0.23 2.16
CA TRP A 308 14.41 -0.10 3.05
C TRP A 308 13.99 -1.46 3.64
N SER A 309 14.05 -2.54 2.87
CA SER A 309 13.71 -3.87 3.35
C SER A 309 14.66 -4.42 4.44
N GLU A 310 15.86 -3.85 4.53
CA GLU A 310 16.84 -4.19 5.58
C GLU A 310 16.49 -3.54 6.94
N ILE A 311 15.67 -2.47 6.94
CA ILE A 311 15.35 -1.68 8.14
C ILE A 311 13.86 -1.59 8.45
N SER A 312 12.99 -2.12 7.60
CA SER A 312 11.54 -2.11 7.78
C SER A 312 10.90 -3.41 7.31
N GLU A 313 9.98 -3.93 8.11
CA GLU A 313 9.15 -5.08 7.76
C GLU A 313 7.80 -4.67 7.15
N ASN A 314 7.46 -3.37 7.13
CA ASN A 314 6.19 -2.84 6.67
C ASN A 314 6.42 -1.90 5.48
N LEU A 315 6.71 -2.48 4.32
CA LEU A 315 6.89 -1.72 3.08
C LEU A 315 5.64 -1.82 2.22
N TYR A 316 5.21 -0.68 1.69
CA TYR A 316 4.24 -0.60 0.61
C TYR A 316 4.89 0.03 -0.62
N VAL A 317 4.34 -0.22 -1.79
CA VAL A 317 4.81 0.40 -3.03
C VAL A 317 3.63 1.08 -3.73
N TRP A 318 3.86 2.30 -4.15
CA TRP A 318 3.00 3.01 -5.10
C TRP A 318 3.68 2.92 -6.48
N ASP A 319 3.23 1.97 -7.28
CA ASP A 319 3.75 1.75 -8.63
C ASP A 319 2.86 2.45 -9.68
N TYR A 320 3.35 2.54 -10.91
CA TYR A 320 2.68 3.34 -11.94
C TYR A 320 2.55 2.54 -13.23
N THR A 321 1.36 2.65 -13.85
CA THR A 321 1.01 2.05 -15.13
C THR A 321 0.45 3.08 -16.12
N THR A 322 0.67 4.38 -15.86
CA THR A 322 0.09 5.49 -16.60
C THR A 322 1.16 6.44 -17.13
N ASN A 323 1.03 6.89 -18.35
CA ASN A 323 1.82 7.98 -18.89
C ASN A 323 1.25 9.34 -18.45
N PHE A 324 1.78 9.90 -17.37
CA PHE A 324 1.32 11.19 -16.84
C PHE A 324 1.56 12.39 -17.77
N ARG A 325 2.48 12.27 -18.71
CA ARG A 325 2.75 13.34 -19.67
C ARG A 325 1.72 13.36 -20.81
N GLU A 326 1.14 12.19 -21.13
CA GLU A 326 0.19 12.03 -22.23
C GLU A 326 -0.74 10.84 -21.94
N TYR A 327 -1.85 11.10 -21.26
CA TYR A 327 -2.78 10.06 -20.79
C TYR A 327 -3.42 9.22 -21.90
N LEU A 328 -3.50 9.74 -23.13
CA LEU A 328 -4.08 9.01 -24.26
C LEU A 328 -3.08 8.10 -24.97
N LEU A 329 -1.78 8.22 -24.69
CA LEU A 329 -0.77 7.33 -25.26
C LEU A 329 -0.70 6.02 -24.47
N PRO A 330 -0.46 4.89 -25.18
CA PRO A 330 -0.25 3.62 -24.51
C PRO A 330 0.95 3.66 -23.56
N PHE A 331 0.82 2.96 -22.44
CA PHE A 331 1.91 2.73 -21.49
C PHE A 331 2.20 1.22 -21.42
N PRO A 332 2.98 0.67 -22.35
CA PRO A 332 3.07 -0.78 -22.56
C PRO A 332 4.06 -1.44 -21.59
N ASN A 333 3.76 -1.43 -20.30
CA ASN A 333 4.61 -1.99 -19.25
C ASN A 333 4.11 -3.34 -18.68
N PHE A 334 3.13 -3.99 -19.30
CA PHE A 334 2.54 -5.24 -18.78
C PHE A 334 3.57 -6.36 -18.56
N HIS A 335 4.59 -6.43 -19.40
CA HIS A 335 5.65 -7.45 -19.32
C HIS A 335 6.57 -7.30 -18.10
N VAL A 336 6.57 -6.13 -17.45
CA VAL A 336 7.39 -5.88 -16.25
C VAL A 336 6.60 -6.03 -14.96
N LEU A 337 5.27 -6.05 -15.00
CA LEU A 337 4.44 -6.09 -13.79
C LEU A 337 4.71 -7.36 -12.96
N SER A 338 4.65 -8.55 -13.59
CA SER A 338 4.89 -9.80 -12.88
C SER A 338 6.31 -9.91 -12.29
N PRO A 339 7.40 -9.61 -13.04
CA PRO A 339 8.74 -9.54 -12.44
C PRO A 339 8.87 -8.54 -11.28
N ASN A 340 8.23 -7.36 -11.39
CA ASN A 340 8.27 -6.36 -10.33
C ASN A 340 7.50 -6.82 -9.09
N MET A 341 6.31 -7.44 -9.25
CA MET A 341 5.57 -8.01 -8.13
C MET A 341 6.40 -9.10 -7.42
N GLN A 342 7.08 -9.97 -8.17
CA GLN A 342 7.97 -10.98 -7.58
C GLN A 342 9.15 -10.33 -6.82
N PHE A 343 9.70 -9.25 -7.34
CA PHE A 343 10.75 -8.49 -6.67
C PHE A 343 10.23 -7.87 -5.36
N PHE A 344 9.03 -7.29 -5.37
CA PHE A 344 8.40 -6.73 -4.16
C PHE A 344 8.18 -7.80 -3.09
N MET A 345 7.65 -8.96 -3.48
CA MET A 345 7.47 -10.11 -2.57
C MET A 345 8.77 -10.52 -1.88
N ASN A 346 9.89 -10.49 -2.60
CA ASN A 346 11.20 -10.90 -2.08
C ASN A 346 11.84 -9.85 -1.16
N HIS A 347 11.25 -8.66 -1.01
CA HIS A 347 11.80 -7.53 -0.26
C HIS A 347 10.81 -6.90 0.74
N ASN A 348 10.07 -7.73 1.47
CA ASN A 348 9.17 -7.32 2.56
C ASN A 348 8.05 -6.35 2.16
N VAL A 349 7.74 -6.19 0.87
CA VAL A 349 6.60 -5.39 0.45
C VAL A 349 5.33 -6.14 0.77
N LYS A 350 4.46 -5.52 1.55
CA LYS A 350 3.18 -6.08 2.00
C LYS A 350 1.97 -5.43 1.31
N GLY A 351 2.17 -4.30 0.64
CA GLY A 351 1.09 -3.58 -0.03
C GLY A 351 1.50 -2.96 -1.36
N VAL A 352 0.62 -3.00 -2.35
CA VAL A 352 0.81 -2.40 -3.67
C VAL A 352 -0.48 -1.72 -4.11
#